data_2535d39c3a0017a33fd9d0b7638bfa4b
#
_entry.id   2535d39c3a0017a33fd9d0b7638bfa4b
#
_cell.length_a   1.000
_cell.length_b   1.000
_cell.length_c   1.000
_cell.angle_alpha   90.00
_cell.angle_beta   90.00
_cell.angle_gamma   90.00
#
_symmetry.space_group_name_H-M   'P 1'
#
loop_
_entity.id
_entity.type
_entity.pdbx_description
1 polymer ?
#
loop_
_entity_poly.entity_id
_entity_poly.type
_entity_poly.pdbx_seq_one_letter_code
_entity_poly.pdbx_strand_id
1 'polypeptide(L)'
;MGILDRIERTLDRGVTSVFSRGRGQLKPLDLAQGLKRECDDQIQVLDRTRTLAPNVYSVYLHSEDFERFASWQDTLVEELERVIIEHADKQRYMFVGGVSVGLESDDEPGEVQRNG
;
A
#
# COMPACT_ATOMS: atom_id res chain seq x y z
N MET A 1 -22.05 18.41 -5.23
CA MET A 1 -21.36 17.86 -5.13
C MET A 1 -21.28 16.55 -4.64
N GLY A 2 -22.24 15.98 -4.14
CA GLY A 2 -22.24 14.66 -3.72
C GLY A 2 -21.72 13.69 -4.74
N ILE A 3 -22.11 13.87 -5.94
CA ILE A 3 -21.68 12.99 -6.97
C ILE A 3 -20.21 13.05 -7.16
N LEU A 4 -19.66 14.21 -7.16
CA LEU A 4 -18.28 14.34 -7.38
C LEU A 4 -17.55 13.76 -6.20
N ASP A 5 -17.99 13.93 -5.01
CA ASP A 5 -17.35 13.38 -3.88
C ASP A 5 -17.41 11.90 -3.94
N ARG A 6 -18.52 11.31 -4.36
CA ARG A 6 -18.60 9.93 -4.46
C ARG A 6 -17.68 9.42 -5.50
N ILE A 7 -17.53 10.05 -6.60
CA ILE A 7 -16.66 9.61 -7.65
C ILE A 7 -15.25 9.65 -7.15
N GLU A 8 -14.86 10.66 -6.45
CA GLU A 8 -13.55 10.73 -5.96
C GLU A 8 -13.28 9.63 -4.99
N ARG A 9 -14.16 9.33 -4.09
CA ARG A 9 -13.94 8.30 -3.19
C ARG A 9 -13.92 6.98 -3.86
N THR A 10 -14.71 6.78 -4.85
CA THR A 10 -14.75 5.53 -5.57
C THR A 10 -13.47 5.32 -6.34
N LEU A 11 -12.90 6.40 -6.84
CA LEU A 11 -11.72 6.25 -7.63
C LEU A 11 -10.47 6.06 -6.80
N ASP A 12 -10.46 6.53 -5.57
CA ASP A 12 -9.30 6.33 -4.75
C ASP A 12 -9.38 4.90 -4.27
N ARG A 13 -8.53 4.07 -4.72
CA ARG A 13 -8.56 2.67 -4.41
C ARG A 13 -7.49 2.29 -3.44
N GLY A 14 -7.87 1.78 -2.30
CA GLY A 14 -6.95 1.41 -1.26
C GLY A 14 -6.83 -0.08 -1.11
N VAL A 15 -5.67 -0.56 -0.77
CA VAL A 15 -5.46 -1.97 -0.51
C VAL A 15 -4.68 -2.07 0.78
N THR A 16 -4.83 -3.17 1.48
CA THR A 16 -4.15 -3.40 2.73
C THR A 16 -3.31 -4.67 2.61
N SER A 17 -2.06 -4.59 2.97
CA SER A 17 -1.18 -5.73 2.92
C SER A 17 -0.64 -5.98 4.30
N VAL A 18 -0.58 -7.21 4.74
CA VAL A 18 -0.10 -7.55 6.04
C VAL A 18 1.16 -8.40 5.93
N PHE A 19 2.26 -7.92 6.51
CA PHE A 19 3.52 -8.62 6.44
C PHE A 19 3.90 -8.99 7.86
N SER A 20 3.23 -9.91 8.44
CA SER A 20 3.47 -10.21 9.81
C SER A 20 4.41 -11.34 10.10
N ARG A 21 4.76 -12.13 9.08
CA ARG A 21 5.60 -13.17 9.32
C ARG A 21 7.00 -12.82 9.49
N GLY A 22 7.50 -11.71 9.26
CA GLY A 22 8.87 -11.41 9.31
C GLY A 22 9.45 -11.44 10.69
N ARG A 23 8.73 -11.04 11.68
CA ARG A 23 9.24 -10.98 12.94
C ARG A 23 10.63 -10.42 13.03
N GLY A 24 10.93 -9.29 12.56
CA GLY A 24 12.22 -8.64 12.60
C GLY A 24 13.13 -8.99 11.46
N GLN A 25 12.70 -9.83 10.56
CA GLN A 25 13.53 -10.20 9.46
C GLN A 25 13.06 -9.67 8.13
N LEU A 26 12.00 -8.91 8.11
CA LEU A 26 11.47 -8.39 6.86
C LEU A 26 12.42 -7.37 6.30
N LYS A 27 12.68 -7.40 5.01
CA LYS A 27 13.56 -6.46 4.36
C LYS A 27 12.78 -5.53 3.47
N PRO A 28 13.30 -4.35 3.17
CA PRO A 28 12.62 -3.44 2.26
C PRO A 28 12.27 -4.08 0.93
N LEU A 29 13.14 -4.97 0.44
CA LEU A 29 12.86 -5.62 -0.82
C LEU A 29 11.62 -6.50 -0.71
N ASP A 30 11.38 -7.09 0.45
CA ASP A 30 10.20 -7.93 0.63
C ASP A 30 8.96 -7.06 0.55
N LEU A 31 9.02 -5.84 1.10
CA LEU A 31 7.90 -4.94 1.02
C LEU A 31 7.67 -4.50 -0.41
N ALA A 32 8.74 -4.19 -1.12
CA ALA A 32 8.63 -3.74 -2.49
C ALA A 32 7.99 -4.81 -3.36
N GLN A 33 8.43 -6.05 -3.20
CA GLN A 33 7.89 -7.12 -4.01
C GLN A 33 6.46 -7.43 -3.64
N GLY A 34 6.13 -7.37 -2.35
CA GLY A 34 4.78 -7.62 -1.92
C GLY A 34 3.82 -6.56 -2.45
N LEU A 35 4.27 -5.29 -2.47
CA LEU A 35 3.41 -4.23 -2.95
C LEU A 35 3.21 -4.31 -4.46
N LYS A 36 4.23 -4.72 -5.20
CA LYS A 36 4.05 -4.89 -6.63
C LYS A 36 3.04 -6.01 -6.90
N ARG A 37 3.10 -7.07 -6.11
CA ARG A 37 2.16 -8.15 -6.29
C ARG A 37 0.75 -7.69 -5.92
N GLU A 38 0.61 -6.91 -4.84
CA GLU A 38 -0.69 -6.43 -4.47
C GLU A 38 -1.24 -5.50 -5.54
N CYS A 39 -0.38 -4.70 -6.14
CA CYS A 39 -0.79 -3.81 -7.20
C CYS A 39 -1.38 -4.62 -8.34
N ASP A 40 -0.68 -5.65 -8.77
CA ASP A 40 -1.14 -6.47 -9.88
C ASP A 40 -2.42 -7.23 -9.54
N ASP A 41 -2.57 -7.66 -8.30
CA ASP A 41 -3.73 -8.43 -7.92
C ASP A 41 -4.99 -7.58 -7.80
N GLN A 42 -4.83 -6.28 -7.65
CA GLN A 42 -5.97 -5.41 -7.42
C GLN A 42 -6.27 -4.46 -8.57
N ILE A 43 -5.78 -4.75 -9.75
CA ILE A 43 -6.04 -3.86 -10.88
C ILE A 43 -7.50 -4.00 -11.32
N GLN A 44 -7.99 -2.98 -11.98
CA GLN A 44 -9.34 -3.00 -12.49
C GLN A 44 -9.27 -2.58 -13.94
N VAL A 45 -9.65 -3.43 -14.84
CA VAL A 45 -9.59 -3.12 -16.27
C VAL A 45 -10.84 -2.34 -16.63
N LEU A 46 -10.67 -1.11 -17.07
CA LEU A 46 -11.78 -0.26 -17.45
C LEU A 46 -12.15 -0.47 -18.90
N ASP A 47 -11.18 -0.58 -19.77
CA ASP A 47 -11.46 -0.87 -21.16
C ASP A 47 -10.15 -1.36 -21.77
N ARG A 48 -10.12 -1.54 -23.10
CA ARG A 48 -8.99 -2.11 -23.72
C ARG A 48 -7.75 -1.35 -23.49
N THR A 49 -7.75 -0.05 -23.26
CA THR A 49 -6.56 0.75 -23.15
C THR A 49 -6.37 1.30 -21.75
N ARG A 50 -7.29 1.09 -20.82
CA ARG A 50 -7.16 1.65 -19.50
C ARG A 50 -7.31 0.62 -18.41
N THR A 51 -6.27 0.46 -17.61
CA THR A 51 -6.27 -0.44 -16.48
C THR A 51 -5.88 0.39 -15.27
N LEU A 52 -6.72 0.35 -14.24
CA LEU A 52 -6.50 1.17 -13.08
C LEU A 52 -5.85 0.37 -11.98
N ALA A 53 -4.83 0.91 -11.36
CA ALA A 53 -4.16 0.26 -10.24
C ALA A 53 -4.54 1.00 -8.97
N PRO A 54 -4.47 0.33 -7.83
CA PRO A 54 -4.75 1.01 -6.56
C PRO A 54 -3.70 2.07 -6.30
N ASN A 55 -4.08 3.17 -5.68
CA ASN A 55 -3.16 4.25 -5.42
C ASN A 55 -2.90 4.48 -3.94
N VAL A 56 -3.61 3.80 -3.04
CA VAL A 56 -3.39 3.98 -1.63
C VAL A 56 -3.08 2.62 -1.02
N TYR A 57 -1.91 2.47 -0.42
CA TYR A 57 -1.48 1.21 0.11
C TYR A 57 -1.25 1.33 1.61
N SER A 58 -1.92 0.50 2.41
CA SER A 58 -1.75 0.49 3.84
C SER A 58 -1.03 -0.82 4.19
N VAL A 59 0.15 -0.72 4.76
CA VAL A 59 0.98 -1.87 5.02
C VAL A 59 1.08 -2.08 6.51
N TYR A 60 0.67 -3.25 6.99
CA TYR A 60 0.72 -3.55 8.39
C TYR A 60 1.87 -4.53 8.68
N LEU A 61 2.72 -4.17 9.61
CA LEU A 61 3.90 -4.93 9.91
C LEU A 61 3.89 -5.37 11.36
N HIS A 62 4.57 -6.45 11.67
CA HIS A 62 4.75 -6.89 13.02
C HIS A 62 5.48 -5.75 13.73
N SER A 63 5.21 -5.55 15.00
CA SER A 63 5.77 -4.41 15.70
C SER A 63 7.29 -4.35 15.66
N GLU A 64 7.94 -5.50 15.67
CA GLU A 64 9.39 -5.49 15.62
C GLU A 64 9.89 -4.94 14.29
N ASP A 65 9.24 -5.28 13.21
CA ASP A 65 9.67 -4.76 11.92
C ASP A 65 9.29 -3.29 11.83
N PHE A 66 8.15 -2.92 12.37
CA PHE A 66 7.72 -1.52 12.30
C PHE A 66 8.73 -0.67 13.06
N GLU A 67 9.16 -1.10 14.22
CA GLU A 67 10.11 -0.36 14.95
C GLU A 67 11.47 -0.30 14.30
N ARG A 68 11.87 -1.34 13.65
CA ARG A 68 13.15 -1.38 12.98
C ARG A 68 13.19 -0.37 11.86
N PHE A 69 12.08 -0.11 11.18
CA PHE A 69 12.06 0.83 10.09
C PHE A 69 11.72 2.24 10.55
N ALA A 70 11.34 2.42 11.82
CA ALA A 70 10.83 3.70 12.26
C ALA A 70 11.78 4.88 12.05
N SER A 71 13.06 4.67 12.26
CA SER A 71 13.97 5.79 12.16
C SER A 71 14.16 6.30 10.74
N TRP A 72 13.81 5.52 9.74
CA TRP A 72 13.95 5.98 8.36
C TRP A 72 12.67 5.67 7.60
N GLN A 73 11.54 5.74 8.29
CA GLN A 73 10.27 5.43 7.69
C GLN A 73 9.93 6.32 6.53
N ASP A 74 10.21 7.61 6.61
CA ASP A 74 9.86 8.51 5.51
C ASP A 74 10.62 8.14 4.24
N THR A 75 11.88 7.79 4.36
CA THR A 75 12.67 7.41 3.20
C THR A 75 12.13 6.09 2.63
N LEU A 76 11.78 5.15 3.51
CA LEU A 76 11.30 3.88 3.05
C LEU A 76 9.97 4.06 2.32
N VAL A 77 9.07 4.87 2.86
CA VAL A 77 7.79 5.10 2.22
C VAL A 77 7.98 5.73 0.85
N GLU A 78 8.87 6.68 0.72
CA GLU A 78 9.10 7.31 -0.56
C GLU A 78 9.64 6.32 -1.56
N GLU A 79 10.52 5.41 -1.13
CA GLU A 79 11.06 4.44 -2.04
C GLU A 79 9.98 3.44 -2.45
N LEU A 80 9.12 3.06 -1.53
CA LEU A 80 8.07 2.11 -1.87
C LEU A 80 7.08 2.75 -2.84
N GLU A 81 6.79 4.03 -2.65
CA GLU A 81 5.90 4.71 -3.57
C GLU A 81 6.52 4.77 -4.96
N ARG A 82 7.82 4.99 -5.03
CA ARG A 82 8.48 5.06 -6.31
C ARG A 82 8.44 3.69 -6.99
N VAL A 83 8.64 2.61 -6.21
CA VAL A 83 8.61 1.27 -6.78
C VAL A 83 7.24 0.99 -7.39
N ILE A 84 6.15 1.40 -6.70
CA ILE A 84 4.82 1.17 -7.21
C ILE A 84 4.59 1.97 -8.48
N ILE A 85 5.02 3.22 -8.50
CA ILE A 85 4.82 4.06 -9.66
C ILE A 85 5.58 3.50 -10.86
N GLU A 86 6.83 3.07 -10.65
CA GLU A 86 7.60 2.54 -11.75
C GLU A 86 7.01 1.23 -12.24
N HIS A 87 6.52 0.41 -11.34
CA HIS A 87 5.94 -0.85 -11.73
C HIS A 87 4.68 -0.60 -12.57
N ALA A 88 3.83 0.33 -12.12
CA ALA A 88 2.62 0.64 -12.85
C ALA A 88 2.95 1.19 -14.23
N ASP A 89 3.98 2.00 -14.31
CA ASP A 89 4.34 2.58 -15.59
C ASP A 89 4.78 1.47 -16.54
N LYS A 90 5.55 0.49 -16.09
CA LYS A 90 5.97 -0.57 -16.94
C LYS A 90 4.80 -1.43 -17.38
N GLN A 91 3.81 -1.60 -16.53
CA GLN A 91 2.66 -2.41 -16.86
C GLN A 91 1.58 -1.61 -17.59
N ARG A 92 1.80 -0.30 -17.73
CA ARG A 92 0.83 0.56 -18.37
C ARG A 92 -0.46 0.68 -17.58
N TYR A 93 -0.36 0.67 -16.28
CA TYR A 93 -1.50 0.91 -15.43
C TYR A 93 -1.60 2.41 -15.17
N MET A 94 -2.78 2.88 -14.83
CA MET A 94 -2.95 4.28 -14.49
C MET A 94 -3.49 4.36 -13.08
N PHE A 95 -3.28 5.51 -12.46
CA PHE A 95 -3.76 5.77 -11.14
C PHE A 95 -4.77 6.90 -11.21
N VAL A 96 -5.73 6.96 -10.30
CA VAL A 96 -6.68 8.04 -10.30
C VAL A 96 -6.27 9.12 -9.34
N GLY A 97 -5.22 8.95 -8.61
CA GLY A 97 -4.73 9.98 -7.71
C GLY A 97 -3.30 9.71 -7.37
N GLY A 98 -2.73 10.45 -6.46
CA GLY A 98 -1.35 10.24 -6.09
C GLY A 98 -1.18 8.93 -5.37
N VAL A 99 -0.01 8.33 -5.48
CA VAL A 99 0.26 7.07 -4.84
C VAL A 99 0.76 7.36 -3.44
N SER A 100 0.20 6.68 -2.44
CA SER A 100 0.66 6.84 -1.08
C SER A 100 0.78 5.49 -0.40
N VAL A 101 1.79 5.34 0.44
CA VAL A 101 2.03 4.12 1.18
C VAL A 101 2.09 4.49 2.64
N GLY A 102 1.36 3.81 3.49
CA GLY A 102 1.41 4.05 4.93
C GLY A 102 1.84 2.78 5.63
N LEU A 103 2.72 2.89 6.61
CA LEU A 103 3.19 1.75 7.36
C LEU A 103 2.57 1.81 8.76
N GLU A 104 2.03 0.70 9.21
CA GLU A 104 1.38 0.64 10.50
C GLU A 104 1.82 -0.60 11.27
N SER A 105 1.73 -0.55 12.56
CA SER A 105 2.07 -1.70 13.36
C SER A 105 0.83 -2.59 13.47
N ASP A 106 1.01 -3.86 13.19
CA ASP A 106 -0.10 -4.76 13.13
C ASP A 106 -0.55 -5.29 14.46
N ASP A 107 0.32 -5.52 15.38
CA ASP A 107 -0.10 -6.23 16.49
C ASP A 107 -0.75 -5.43 17.54
N GLU A 108 -0.70 -4.22 17.61
CA GLU A 108 -1.35 -3.57 18.56
C GLU A 108 -2.74 -3.37 18.45
N PRO A 109 -3.26 -3.08 17.39
CA PRO A 109 -4.61 -2.79 17.32
C PRO A 109 -5.44 -3.81 17.93
N GLY A 110 -5.14 -4.92 17.65
CA GLY A 110 -5.97 -5.97 18.06
C GLY A 110 -6.24 -5.94 19.51
N GLU A 111 -5.32 -5.99 20.22
CA GLU A 111 -5.52 -6.10 21.51
C GLU A 111 -5.94 -4.93 22.15
N VAL A 112 -5.49 -3.93 21.88
CA VAL A 112 -5.89 -2.82 22.50
C VAL A 112 -7.27 -2.62 22.52
N GLN A 113 -7.84 -2.73 21.52
CA GLN A 113 -9.16 -2.49 21.54
C GLN A 113 -9.90 -3.36 22.22
N ARG A 114 -9.62 -4.39 22.26
CA ARG A 114 -10.43 -5.27 22.79
C ARG A 114 -10.64 -4.97 24.06
N ASN A 115 -9.87 -4.51 24.71
CA ASN A 115 -10.09 -4.36 25.92
C ASN A 115 -10.85 -3.38 26.12
N GLY A 116 -11.06 -2.86 25.28
CA GLY A 116 -11.94 -1.89 25.49
C GLY A 116 -12.95 -2.33 26.04
#